data_108fe9754124ea31d54db41a9a730a3f
#
_entry.id   108fe9754124ea31d54db41a9a730a3f
#
_cell.length_a   1.000
_cell.length_b   1.000
_cell.length_c   1.000
_cell.angle_alpha   90.00
_cell.angle_beta   90.00
_cell.angle_gamma   90.00
#
_symmetry.space_group_name_H-M   'P 1'
#
loop_
_entity.id
_entity.type
_entity.pdbx_description
1 polymer ?
#
loop_
_entity_poly.entity_id
_entity_poly.type
_entity_poly.pdbx_seq_one_letter_code
_entity_poly.pdbx_strand_id
1 'polypeptide(L)'
;ESRNMINGYTTLSDNPELGLQRDSTLMWWDDGDEDLTRGLAVGSSRAIFDQHFYQRGRFGRTLSTIATADERFGGAGPVGVGVDYATGIRDTGDTMLSDLFGESSVAVVDFETLHATHEWVGSPATLSARNVLTHLMTDGTTYDLQQRMFARDGRPAAVPDSSAWATPVT
;
A
#
# COMPACT_ATOMS: atom_id res chain seq x y z
N GLU A 1 13.67 14.72 -3.65
CA GLU A 1 12.19 14.66 -3.72
C GLU A 1 11.65 13.93 -2.49
N SER A 2 10.54 14.43 -1.98
CA SER A 2 9.83 13.79 -0.87
C SER A 2 8.97 12.63 -1.37
N ARG A 3 8.72 11.64 -0.52
CA ARG A 3 7.96 10.45 -0.86
C ARG A 3 6.89 10.15 0.17
N ASN A 4 5.90 9.41 -0.24
CA ASN A 4 4.77 9.06 0.58
C ASN A 4 5.11 7.91 1.53
N MET A 5 4.98 8.11 2.81
CA MET A 5 5.29 7.10 3.82
C MET A 5 4.32 7.17 4.98
N ILE A 6 3.75 6.03 5.36
CA ILE A 6 2.91 5.97 6.56
C ILE A 6 3.78 6.31 7.76
N ASN A 7 3.43 7.43 8.36
CA ASN A 7 4.02 7.91 9.60
C ASN A 7 3.23 7.32 10.76
N GLY A 8 3.89 7.23 11.85
CA GLY A 8 3.17 7.17 13.06
C GLY A 8 3.16 5.86 13.73
N TYR A 9 3.31 6.10 14.94
CA TYR A 9 3.16 5.17 16.00
C TYR A 9 1.91 5.58 16.75
N THR A 10 0.78 5.17 16.28
CA THR A 10 -0.44 5.26 17.06
C THR A 10 -0.86 3.85 17.45
N THR A 11 -1.36 3.69 18.65
CA THR A 11 -1.85 2.40 19.13
C THR A 11 -2.94 1.84 18.22
N LEU A 12 -3.73 2.73 17.60
CA LEU A 12 -4.76 2.35 16.64
C LEU A 12 -4.16 1.79 15.35
N SER A 13 -3.15 2.46 14.79
CA SER A 13 -2.59 2.07 13.50
C SER A 13 -1.76 0.79 13.56
N ASP A 14 -1.23 0.42 14.70
CA ASP A 14 -0.48 -0.82 14.91
C ASP A 14 -1.36 -2.02 15.32
N ASN A 15 -2.66 -1.81 15.53
CA ASN A 15 -3.61 -2.87 15.79
C ASN A 15 -4.28 -3.25 14.46
N PRO A 16 -4.21 -4.53 14.02
CA PRO A 16 -4.77 -4.97 12.75
C PRO A 16 -6.25 -4.62 12.54
N GLU A 17 -7.05 -4.72 13.59
CA GLU A 17 -8.48 -4.41 13.54
C GLU A 17 -8.73 -2.89 13.55
N LEU A 18 -8.04 -2.17 14.41
CA LEU A 18 -8.21 -0.72 14.56
C LEU A 18 -7.55 0.06 13.43
N GLY A 19 -6.55 -0.51 12.76
CA GLY A 19 -5.94 0.07 11.57
C GLY A 19 -6.91 0.29 10.41
N LEU A 20 -8.02 -0.45 10.38
CA LEU A 20 -9.11 -0.23 9.41
C LEU A 20 -10.06 0.93 9.76
N GLN A 21 -9.94 1.53 10.93
CA GLN A 21 -10.76 2.69 11.27
C GLN A 21 -10.31 3.93 10.50
N ARG A 22 -11.29 4.70 10.04
CA ARG A 22 -11.02 5.98 9.39
C ARG A 22 -10.24 6.90 10.33
N ASP A 23 -9.27 7.61 9.76
CA ASP A 23 -8.43 8.56 10.47
C ASP A 23 -7.54 7.96 11.57
N SER A 24 -7.36 6.64 11.58
CA SER A 24 -6.48 5.94 12.52
C SER A 24 -4.98 6.13 12.24
N THR A 25 -4.63 6.65 11.07
CA THR A 25 -3.25 6.68 10.55
C THR A 25 -2.88 8.08 10.12
N LEU A 26 -1.61 8.42 10.33
CA LEU A 26 -0.96 9.60 9.79
C LEU A 26 0.02 9.17 8.70
N MET A 27 0.25 10.06 7.74
CA MET A 27 1.20 9.84 6.66
C MET A 27 2.02 11.11 6.40
N TRP A 28 3.28 10.94 6.08
CA TRP A 28 4.05 11.95 5.37
C TRP A 28 3.83 11.75 3.87
N TRP A 29 3.64 12.82 3.11
CA TRP A 29 3.41 12.74 1.67
C TRP A 29 4.22 13.80 0.91
N ASP A 30 4.28 13.63 -0.40
CA ASP A 30 5.20 14.36 -1.28
C ASP A 30 5.00 15.89 -1.21
N ASP A 31 3.78 16.36 -1.28
CA ASP A 31 3.41 17.78 -1.22
C ASP A 31 3.01 18.24 0.20
N GLY A 32 3.45 17.53 1.22
CA GLY A 32 3.15 17.88 2.61
C GLY A 32 3.86 19.15 3.07
N ASP A 33 3.40 19.69 4.20
CA ASP A 33 4.06 20.80 4.88
C ASP A 33 5.48 20.41 5.31
N GLU A 34 6.49 21.23 4.96
CA GLU A 34 7.90 20.92 5.18
C GLU A 34 8.25 20.65 6.65
N ASP A 35 7.56 21.34 7.55
CA ASP A 35 7.85 21.24 8.98
C ASP A 35 7.09 20.09 9.67
N LEU A 36 5.97 19.64 9.11
CA LEU A 36 5.04 18.77 9.81
C LEU A 36 4.75 17.44 9.08
N THR A 37 4.54 17.47 7.78
CA THR A 37 3.93 16.35 7.05
C THR A 37 4.66 15.94 5.77
N ARG A 38 5.71 16.65 5.40
CA ARG A 38 6.47 16.32 4.20
C ARG A 38 7.18 14.97 4.33
N GLY A 39 7.12 14.17 3.27
CA GLY A 39 7.73 12.85 3.22
C GLY A 39 9.25 12.87 3.15
N LEU A 40 9.86 11.71 3.35
CA LEU A 40 11.29 11.52 3.23
C LEU A 40 11.71 11.50 1.75
N ALA A 41 12.95 11.89 1.47
CA ALA A 41 13.54 11.89 0.13
C ALA A 41 13.95 10.46 -0.32
N VAL A 42 13.14 9.44 0.00
CA VAL A 42 13.35 8.02 -0.34
C VAL A 42 12.04 7.38 -0.77
N GLY A 43 12.13 6.29 -1.54
CA GLY A 43 10.97 5.58 -2.08
C GLY A 43 10.41 6.24 -3.33
N SER A 44 9.21 5.86 -3.72
CA SER A 44 8.52 6.33 -4.91
C SER A 44 7.40 7.33 -4.57
N SER A 45 7.18 8.32 -5.43
CA SER A 45 6.00 9.18 -5.37
C SER A 45 4.71 8.47 -5.82
N ARG A 46 4.84 7.30 -6.43
CA ARG A 46 3.72 6.52 -7.00
C ARG A 46 3.11 5.52 -6.03
N ALA A 47 3.65 5.41 -4.83
CA ALA A 47 3.18 4.46 -3.84
C ALA A 47 3.28 5.02 -2.43
N ILE A 48 2.50 4.44 -1.54
CA ILE A 48 2.52 4.69 -0.10
C ILE A 48 3.32 3.57 0.56
N PHE A 49 4.39 3.91 1.27
CA PHE A 49 5.25 2.92 1.91
C PHE A 49 4.89 2.74 3.38
N ASP A 50 4.86 1.49 3.82
CA ASP A 50 4.71 1.11 5.22
C ASP A 50 5.81 0.14 5.63
N GLN A 51 6.27 0.22 6.87
CA GLN A 51 7.38 -0.56 7.41
C GLN A 51 6.93 -1.49 8.54
N HIS A 52 7.76 -2.50 8.91
CA HIS A 52 7.42 -3.54 9.89
C HIS A 52 6.07 -4.20 9.63
N PHE A 53 5.79 -4.47 8.37
CA PHE A 53 4.44 -4.67 7.85
C PHE A 53 3.72 -5.88 8.47
N TYR A 54 4.28 -7.07 8.32
CA TYR A 54 3.67 -8.27 8.91
C TYR A 54 3.92 -8.36 10.40
N GLN A 55 5.13 -8.01 10.83
CA GLN A 55 5.51 -8.06 12.24
C GLN A 55 4.53 -7.31 13.14
N ARG A 56 3.95 -6.22 12.64
CA ARG A 56 3.03 -5.37 13.41
C ARG A 56 1.59 -5.38 12.90
N GLY A 57 1.25 -6.29 11.99
CA GLY A 57 -0.12 -6.43 11.47
C GLY A 57 -0.63 -5.18 10.75
N ARG A 58 0.22 -4.48 9.99
CA ARG A 58 -0.06 -3.15 9.44
C ARG A 58 -0.89 -3.13 8.15
N PHE A 59 -1.35 -4.29 7.69
CA PHE A 59 -2.16 -4.38 6.47
C PHE A 59 -3.40 -3.47 6.53
N GLY A 60 -4.12 -3.47 7.65
CA GLY A 60 -5.32 -2.66 7.83
C GLY A 60 -5.07 -1.16 7.70
N ARG A 61 -4.00 -0.64 8.30
CA ARG A 61 -3.68 0.79 8.21
C ARG A 61 -3.24 1.20 6.80
N THR A 62 -2.57 0.33 6.07
CA THR A 62 -2.20 0.58 4.68
C THR A 62 -3.43 0.69 3.79
N LEU A 63 -4.39 -0.23 3.94
CA LEU A 63 -5.67 -0.16 3.24
C LEU A 63 -6.43 1.13 3.53
N SER A 64 -6.56 1.51 4.81
CA SER A 64 -7.29 2.72 5.19
C SER A 64 -6.58 4.00 4.72
N THR A 65 -5.26 4.00 4.67
CA THR A 65 -4.49 5.13 4.15
C THR A 65 -4.68 5.29 2.64
N ILE A 66 -4.64 4.20 1.86
CA ILE A 66 -4.92 4.23 0.42
C ILE A 66 -6.34 4.73 0.18
N ALA A 67 -7.33 4.21 0.92
CA ALA A 67 -8.73 4.58 0.77
C ALA A 67 -9.02 6.06 1.08
N THR A 68 -8.16 6.74 1.83
CA THR A 68 -8.27 8.17 2.14
C THR A 68 -7.23 9.05 1.44
N ALA A 69 -6.40 8.48 0.57
CA ALA A 69 -5.28 9.20 -0.02
C ALA A 69 -5.71 10.46 -0.79
N ASP A 70 -6.76 10.36 -1.59
CA ASP A 70 -7.27 11.49 -2.38
C ASP A 70 -7.87 12.60 -1.49
N GLU A 71 -8.45 12.24 -0.36
CA GLU A 71 -9.09 13.21 0.53
C GLU A 71 -8.09 13.91 1.46
N ARG A 72 -7.03 13.20 1.88
CA ARG A 72 -6.19 13.63 3.01
C ARG A 72 -4.73 13.89 2.65
N PHE A 73 -4.21 13.24 1.61
CA PHE A 73 -2.77 13.17 1.38
C PHE A 73 -2.36 13.57 -0.03
N GLY A 74 -3.10 14.51 -0.63
CA GLY A 74 -2.75 15.07 -1.92
C GLY A 74 -2.76 14.09 -3.09
N GLY A 75 -3.53 12.97 -2.98
CA GLY A 75 -3.56 11.96 -4.03
C GLY A 75 -2.28 11.11 -4.07
N ALA A 76 -1.78 10.68 -2.92
CA ALA A 76 -0.53 9.92 -2.77
C ALA A 76 -0.50 8.56 -3.51
N GLY A 77 -1.55 8.25 -4.25
CA GLY A 77 -1.64 7.13 -5.16
C GLY A 77 -2.40 5.92 -4.61
N PRO A 78 -2.82 5.02 -5.52
CA PRO A 78 -3.67 3.87 -5.21
C PRO A 78 -2.89 2.63 -4.80
N VAL A 79 -1.56 2.70 -4.67
CA VAL A 79 -0.69 1.55 -4.38
C VAL A 79 -0.02 1.71 -3.03
N GLY A 80 -0.12 0.69 -2.20
CA GLY A 80 0.62 0.57 -0.95
C GLY A 80 1.73 -0.47 -1.05
N VAL A 81 2.88 -0.20 -0.43
CA VAL A 81 4.04 -1.09 -0.39
C VAL A 81 4.42 -1.34 1.07
N GLY A 82 4.10 -2.53 1.55
CA GLY A 82 4.42 -2.97 2.91
C GLY A 82 5.74 -3.70 2.97
N VAL A 83 6.77 -3.07 3.55
CA VAL A 83 8.10 -3.65 3.74
C VAL A 83 8.22 -4.17 5.17
N ASP A 84 8.55 -5.45 5.33
CA ASP A 84 8.60 -6.05 6.66
C ASP A 84 9.96 -5.81 7.37
N TYR A 85 10.03 -6.31 8.61
CA TYR A 85 11.24 -6.25 9.43
C TYR A 85 12.41 -6.96 8.74
N ALA A 86 13.62 -6.43 8.91
CA ALA A 86 14.86 -6.95 8.33
C ALA A 86 14.76 -7.25 6.82
N THR A 87 13.93 -6.52 6.10
CA THR A 87 13.66 -6.68 4.67
C THR A 87 13.78 -5.35 3.96
N GLY A 88 14.28 -5.38 2.74
CA GLY A 88 14.38 -4.21 1.89
C GLY A 88 14.05 -4.54 0.44
N ILE A 89 13.72 -3.51 -0.32
CA ILE A 89 13.46 -3.59 -1.74
C ILE A 89 14.08 -2.38 -2.43
N ARG A 90 14.66 -2.60 -3.60
CA ARG A 90 15.19 -1.51 -4.42
C ARG A 90 14.06 -0.84 -5.19
N ASP A 91 13.98 0.47 -5.10
CA ASP A 91 13.22 1.31 -6.01
C ASP A 91 14.16 1.92 -7.06
N THR A 92 13.87 1.69 -8.32
CA THR A 92 14.68 2.18 -9.44
C THR A 92 13.87 3.17 -10.26
N GLY A 93 14.28 4.43 -10.24
CA GLY A 93 13.72 5.48 -11.09
C GLY A 93 12.28 5.83 -10.81
N ASP A 94 11.82 5.68 -9.58
CA ASP A 94 10.44 5.98 -9.16
C ASP A 94 9.38 5.11 -9.87
N THR A 95 9.80 3.96 -10.42
CA THR A 95 8.89 3.12 -11.21
C THR A 95 9.00 1.63 -10.92
N MET A 96 10.19 1.11 -10.64
CA MET A 96 10.40 -0.33 -10.55
C MET A 96 10.86 -0.75 -9.16
N LEU A 97 10.07 -1.61 -8.53
CA LEU A 97 10.46 -2.34 -7.33
C LEU A 97 11.11 -3.67 -7.72
N SER A 98 12.33 -3.91 -7.26
CA SER A 98 13.13 -5.10 -7.59
C SER A 98 14.14 -5.44 -6.49
N ASP A 99 14.89 -6.51 -6.71
CA ASP A 99 16.02 -6.89 -5.86
C ASP A 99 15.66 -6.87 -4.37
N LEU A 100 14.61 -7.61 -4.04
CA LEU A 100 14.21 -7.82 -2.66
C LEU A 100 15.34 -8.56 -1.91
N PHE A 101 15.63 -8.12 -0.71
CA PHE A 101 16.66 -8.71 0.14
C PHE A 101 16.19 -8.72 1.61
N GLY A 102 16.75 -9.62 2.38
CA GLY A 102 16.44 -9.75 3.82
C GLY A 102 15.68 -11.01 4.15
N GLU A 103 14.91 -10.98 5.24
CA GLU A 103 14.38 -12.19 5.86
C GLU A 103 12.90 -12.48 5.53
N SER A 104 12.19 -11.50 4.97
CA SER A 104 10.74 -11.59 4.74
C SER A 104 10.39 -11.24 3.30
N SER A 105 9.12 -10.96 3.06
CA SER A 105 8.57 -10.52 1.77
C SER A 105 8.10 -9.07 1.81
N VAL A 106 7.75 -8.55 0.65
CA VAL A 106 7.11 -7.25 0.50
C VAL A 106 5.70 -7.45 -0.04
N ALA A 107 4.72 -6.82 0.59
CA ALA A 107 3.36 -6.78 0.08
C ALA A 107 3.18 -5.55 -0.82
N VAL A 108 2.58 -5.74 -1.99
CA VAL A 108 2.07 -4.64 -2.83
C VAL A 108 0.56 -4.73 -2.87
N VAL A 109 -0.11 -3.67 -2.49
CA VAL A 109 -1.57 -3.56 -2.40
C VAL A 109 -2.03 -2.52 -3.41
N ASP A 110 -2.86 -2.92 -4.36
CA ASP A 110 -3.28 -2.09 -5.50
C ASP A 110 -4.81 -1.97 -5.53
N PHE A 111 -5.29 -0.74 -5.43
CA PHE A 111 -6.71 -0.40 -5.47
C PHE A 111 -7.23 -0.12 -6.88
N GLU A 112 -6.35 0.09 -7.86
CA GLU A 112 -6.76 0.54 -9.18
C GLU A 112 -6.88 -0.59 -10.21
N THR A 113 -5.95 -1.54 -10.23
CA THR A 113 -5.89 -2.58 -11.29
C THR A 113 -7.19 -3.40 -11.39
N LEU A 114 -7.83 -3.74 -10.28
CA LEU A 114 -9.12 -4.44 -10.26
C LEU A 114 -10.29 -3.50 -9.93
N HIS A 115 -10.10 -2.18 -10.04
CA HIS A 115 -11.11 -1.18 -9.71
C HIS A 115 -11.70 -1.40 -8.32
N ALA A 116 -10.85 -1.40 -7.30
CA ALA A 116 -11.28 -1.59 -5.92
C ALA A 116 -12.38 -0.58 -5.55
N THR A 117 -13.38 -1.08 -4.86
CA THR A 117 -14.44 -0.24 -4.29
C THR A 117 -14.35 -0.30 -2.78
N HIS A 118 -14.59 0.82 -2.12
CA HIS A 118 -14.58 0.87 -0.67
C HIS A 118 -15.70 1.75 -0.12
N GLU A 119 -16.04 1.51 1.13
CA GLU A 119 -17.00 2.28 1.91
C GLU A 119 -16.59 2.32 3.38
N TRP A 120 -17.02 3.36 4.08
CA TRP A 120 -16.82 3.50 5.51
C TRP A 120 -18.10 3.14 6.25
N VAL A 121 -18.06 2.12 7.10
CA VAL A 121 -19.23 1.53 7.74
C VAL A 121 -19.15 1.64 9.27
N GLY A 122 -20.25 1.97 9.90
CA GLY A 122 -20.38 1.97 11.35
C GLY A 122 -19.90 3.23 12.05
N SER A 123 -19.84 3.18 13.37
CA SER A 123 -19.31 4.24 14.25
C SER A 123 -18.55 3.58 15.42
N PRO A 124 -17.23 3.70 15.48
CA PRO A 124 -16.36 4.42 14.54
C PRO A 124 -16.42 3.84 13.11
N ALA A 125 -16.19 4.70 12.12
CA ALA A 125 -16.21 4.29 10.72
C ALA A 125 -15.05 3.35 10.40
N THR A 126 -15.34 2.16 9.89
CA THR A 126 -14.39 1.12 9.55
C THR A 126 -14.44 0.80 8.06
N LEU A 127 -13.28 0.57 7.45
CA LEU A 127 -13.16 0.30 6.04
C LEU A 127 -13.76 -1.06 5.67
N SER A 128 -14.63 -1.06 4.65
CA SER A 128 -15.03 -2.22 3.88
C SER A 128 -14.51 -2.03 2.45
N ALA A 129 -13.73 -2.96 1.92
CA ALA A 129 -13.15 -2.86 0.59
C ALA A 129 -13.27 -4.19 -0.17
N ARG A 130 -13.40 -4.08 -1.50
CA ARG A 130 -13.52 -5.22 -2.44
C ARG A 130 -12.59 -5.01 -3.63
N ASN A 131 -12.23 -6.10 -4.30
CA ASN A 131 -11.40 -6.12 -5.49
C ASN A 131 -10.03 -5.45 -5.28
N VAL A 132 -9.49 -5.57 -4.08
CA VAL A 132 -8.14 -5.11 -3.77
C VAL A 132 -7.14 -6.17 -4.23
N LEU A 133 -6.33 -5.83 -5.24
CA LEU A 133 -5.29 -6.74 -5.71
C LEU A 133 -4.09 -6.70 -4.77
N THR A 134 -3.63 -7.87 -4.35
CA THR A 134 -2.46 -7.97 -3.47
C THR A 134 -1.43 -8.91 -4.07
N HIS A 135 -0.19 -8.45 -4.18
CA HIS A 135 0.95 -9.26 -4.56
C HIS A 135 1.89 -9.42 -3.37
N LEU A 136 2.43 -10.63 -3.20
CA LEU A 136 3.51 -10.91 -2.27
C LEU A 136 4.80 -11.05 -3.06
N MET A 137 5.71 -10.11 -2.89
CA MET A 137 7.00 -10.09 -3.56
C MET A 137 8.01 -10.89 -2.73
N THR A 138 8.73 -11.75 -3.41
CA THR A 138 9.86 -12.52 -2.89
C THR A 138 11.04 -12.37 -3.85
N ASP A 139 12.15 -13.02 -3.57
CA ASP A 139 13.30 -13.02 -4.47
C ASP A 139 12.92 -13.43 -5.92
N GLY A 140 13.49 -12.76 -6.91
CA GLY A 140 13.19 -12.95 -8.33
C GLY A 140 11.90 -12.30 -8.82
N THR A 141 11.19 -11.56 -7.96
CA THR A 141 9.99 -10.82 -8.38
C THR A 141 10.26 -9.32 -8.56
N THR A 142 9.47 -8.70 -9.42
CA THR A 142 9.48 -7.26 -9.67
C THR A 142 8.06 -6.72 -9.72
N TYR A 143 7.90 -5.43 -9.42
CA TYR A 143 6.64 -4.73 -9.59
C TYR A 143 6.87 -3.37 -10.23
N ASP A 144 6.22 -3.14 -11.38
CA ASP A 144 6.22 -1.85 -12.07
C ASP A 144 5.11 -0.98 -11.49
N LEU A 145 5.48 0.07 -10.77
CA LEU A 145 4.56 1.02 -10.13
C LEU A 145 3.79 1.88 -11.14
N GLN A 146 4.37 2.09 -12.32
CA GLN A 146 3.72 2.90 -13.36
C GLN A 146 2.69 2.08 -14.14
N GLN A 147 3.04 0.86 -14.50
CA GLN A 147 2.17 -0.05 -15.24
C GLN A 147 1.29 -0.90 -14.32
N ARG A 148 1.57 -0.90 -13.01
CA ARG A 148 0.95 -1.75 -11.98
C ARG A 148 1.02 -3.23 -12.36
N MET A 149 2.21 -3.66 -12.73
CA MET A 149 2.45 -5.01 -13.26
C MET A 149 3.43 -5.78 -12.39
N PHE A 150 2.97 -6.89 -11.86
CA PHE A 150 3.81 -7.86 -11.15
C PHE A 150 4.45 -8.81 -12.15
N ALA A 151 5.73 -9.11 -11.97
CA ALA A 151 6.43 -10.10 -12.77
C ALA A 151 7.32 -11.00 -11.91
N ARG A 152 7.57 -12.20 -12.39
CA ARG A 152 8.54 -13.14 -11.83
C ARG A 152 9.48 -13.64 -12.91
N ASP A 153 10.79 -13.59 -12.66
CA ASP A 153 11.81 -13.98 -13.62
C ASP A 153 11.61 -13.34 -15.01
N GLY A 154 11.22 -12.05 -15.02
CA GLY A 154 10.92 -11.29 -16.24
C GLY A 154 9.60 -11.67 -16.95
N ARG A 155 8.78 -12.53 -16.36
CA ARG A 155 7.48 -12.93 -16.92
C ARG A 155 6.35 -12.24 -16.17
N PRO A 156 5.55 -11.39 -16.85
CA PRO A 156 4.39 -10.76 -16.25
C PRO A 156 3.38 -11.80 -15.73
N ALA A 157 2.85 -11.56 -14.53
CA ALA A 157 1.72 -12.33 -14.03
C ALA A 157 0.42 -11.89 -14.71
N ALA A 158 -0.46 -12.84 -14.98
CA ALA A 158 -1.80 -12.51 -15.44
C ALA A 158 -2.57 -11.78 -14.35
N VAL A 159 -3.25 -10.69 -14.72
CA VAL A 159 -4.20 -10.03 -13.84
C VAL A 159 -5.46 -10.89 -13.75
N PRO A 160 -5.97 -11.18 -12.53
CA PRO A 160 -7.22 -11.93 -12.39
C PRO A 160 -8.37 -11.22 -13.09
N ASP A 161 -9.24 -11.96 -13.76
CA ASP A 161 -10.47 -11.42 -14.33
C ASP A 161 -11.48 -11.13 -13.21
N SER A 162 -11.67 -9.85 -12.91
CA SER A 162 -12.59 -9.40 -11.87
C SER A 162 -14.08 -9.65 -12.24
N SER A 163 -14.40 -9.88 -13.50
CA SER A 163 -15.78 -10.16 -13.92
C SER A 163 -16.33 -11.45 -13.32
N ALA A 164 -15.47 -12.43 -13.06
CA ALA A 164 -15.85 -13.69 -12.43
C ALA A 164 -16.26 -13.55 -10.94
N TRP A 165 -15.94 -12.43 -10.30
CA TRP A 165 -16.20 -12.19 -8.88
C TRP A 165 -17.43 -11.31 -8.65
N ALA A 166 -18.02 -10.78 -9.72
CA ALA A 166 -19.18 -9.90 -9.66
C ALA A 166 -20.52 -10.65 -9.45
N THR A 167 -20.50 -11.98 -9.42
CA THR A 167 -21.73 -12.77 -9.19
C THR A 167 -22.02 -12.79 -7.69
N PRO A 168 -23.14 -12.21 -7.22
CA PRO A 168 -23.53 -12.33 -5.82
C PRO A 168 -23.73 -13.80 -5.48
N VAL A 169 -23.11 -14.27 -4.42
CA VAL A 169 -23.47 -15.56 -3.84
C VAL A 169 -24.85 -15.36 -3.22
N THR A 170 -25.87 -15.89 -3.87
CA THR A 170 -27.27 -15.91 -3.40
C THR A 170 -27.43 -16.93 -2.28
#